data_df85a7d6c64c22221563a65435353a50
#
_entry.id   df85a7d6c64c22221563a65435353a50
#
_cell.length_a   1.000
_cell.length_b   1.000
_cell.length_c   1.000
_cell.angle_alpha   90.00
_cell.angle_beta   90.00
_cell.angle_gamma   90.00
#
_symmetry.space_group_name_H-M   'P 1'
#
loop_
_entity.id
_entity.type
_entity.pdbx_description
1 polymer ?
#
loop_
_entity_poly.entity_id
_entity_poly.type
_entity_poly.pdbx_seq_one_letter_code
_entity_poly.pdbx_strand_id
1 'polypeptide(L)'
;MIQVHNLKKKFDDFQALNGVEMHVGKGDIYGLVGPNGAGKSTLIRHLTGVYKADEGEILIDGEPVFENRNIKRRMAYIPDELFYFMQADTMEMKRFYEGIYPQFDSKLFYKMQEFFPTIDVKRTIRRLSKGMQKQVAFWLAICCKPDLLILDEPVDGLDPVMRRQIWSILMAEVAERKMTVLVSSHNLRELEDTCDHVGIMHHGKIMIERSLSDLQGNISKIQVACQSGVPKLPDDFEVLHMANTGRVYTLIVKGDPKEAEKVLLTENPTIVDVLPLTLEEIFIYELGGVDYEVKDILL
;
A
#
# COMPACT_ATOMS: atom_id res chain seq x y z
N MET A 1 14.06 -2.21 -7.64
CA MET A 1 13.27 -1.35 -8.56
C MET A 1 13.36 0.13 -8.15
N ILE A 2 12.89 0.49 -6.96
CA ILE A 2 12.98 1.86 -6.41
C ILE A 2 13.97 1.86 -5.25
N GLN A 3 14.84 2.87 -5.21
CA GLN A 3 15.75 3.15 -4.10
C GLN A 3 15.67 4.63 -3.78
N VAL A 4 15.42 4.95 -2.52
CA VAL A 4 15.37 6.32 -2.01
C VAL A 4 16.37 6.43 -0.87
N HIS A 5 17.30 7.38 -0.98
CA HIS A 5 18.36 7.57 0.00
C HIS A 5 18.34 8.98 0.56
N ASN A 6 18.15 9.09 1.87
CA ASN A 6 18.20 10.33 2.66
C ASN A 6 17.41 11.49 2.02
N LEU A 7 16.22 11.17 1.47
CA LEU A 7 15.43 12.15 0.74
C LEU A 7 14.84 13.19 1.67
N LYS A 8 15.15 14.48 1.40
CA LYS A 8 14.60 15.60 2.14
C LYS A 8 13.89 16.58 1.21
N LYS A 9 12.80 17.15 1.73
CA LYS A 9 12.05 18.19 1.06
C LYS A 9 11.44 19.16 2.06
N LYS A 10 11.71 20.44 1.84
CA LYS A 10 11.14 21.54 2.61
C LYS A 10 10.30 22.43 1.71
N PHE A 11 9.16 22.89 2.20
CA PHE A 11 8.34 23.91 1.59
C PHE A 11 8.25 25.08 2.58
N ASP A 12 8.85 26.19 2.26
CA ASP A 12 9.04 27.33 3.15
C ASP A 12 9.64 26.86 4.48
N ASP A 13 8.90 26.95 5.59
CA ASP A 13 9.32 26.49 6.91
C ASP A 13 8.88 25.07 7.27
N PHE A 14 8.09 24.41 6.41
CA PHE A 14 7.56 23.09 6.67
C PHE A 14 8.44 21.97 6.07
N GLN A 15 8.96 21.08 6.92
CA GLN A 15 9.73 19.92 6.51
C GLN A 15 8.76 18.78 6.11
N ALA A 16 8.52 18.61 4.81
CA ALA A 16 7.59 17.62 4.29
C ALA A 16 8.20 16.20 4.21
N LEU A 17 9.49 16.10 3.88
CA LEU A 17 10.26 14.85 3.88
C LEU A 17 11.56 15.07 4.67
N ASN A 18 11.86 14.16 5.61
CA ASN A 18 12.93 14.34 6.57
C ASN A 18 13.87 13.13 6.63
N GLY A 19 14.62 12.91 5.55
CA GLY A 19 15.56 11.79 5.45
C GLY A 19 14.84 10.46 5.22
N VAL A 20 14.04 10.38 4.14
CA VAL A 20 13.33 9.16 3.77
C VAL A 20 14.32 8.15 3.19
N GLU A 21 14.30 6.94 3.75
CA GLU A 21 14.91 5.73 3.20
C GLU A 21 13.80 4.80 2.74
N MET A 22 13.89 4.24 1.52
CA MET A 22 12.90 3.31 1.00
C MET A 22 13.50 2.39 -0.05
N HIS A 23 13.11 1.12 -0.01
CA HIS A 23 13.51 0.13 -1.00
C HIS A 23 12.30 -0.68 -1.49
N VAL A 24 12.08 -0.69 -2.81
CA VAL A 24 11.03 -1.51 -3.44
C VAL A 24 11.68 -2.49 -4.40
N GLY A 25 11.40 -3.78 -4.24
CA GLY A 25 11.83 -4.85 -5.13
C GLY A 25 11.19 -4.76 -6.51
N LYS A 26 11.75 -5.49 -7.47
CA LYS A 26 11.15 -5.60 -8.81
C LYS A 26 10.08 -6.67 -8.82
N GLY A 27 8.89 -6.32 -9.27
CA GLY A 27 7.74 -7.22 -9.29
C GLY A 27 6.99 -7.30 -7.96
N ASP A 28 7.28 -6.39 -7.02
CA ASP A 28 6.59 -6.29 -5.74
C ASP A 28 5.39 -5.33 -5.84
N ILE A 29 4.39 -5.61 -5.02
CA ILE A 29 3.34 -4.65 -4.67
C ILE A 29 3.71 -4.05 -3.32
N TYR A 30 4.08 -2.77 -3.33
CA TYR A 30 4.51 -2.04 -2.14
C TYR A 30 3.42 -1.08 -1.66
N GLY A 31 2.99 -1.24 -0.42
CA GLY A 31 2.03 -0.36 0.25
C GLY A 31 2.73 0.76 1.02
N LEU A 32 2.50 2.01 0.63
CA LEU A 32 2.95 3.19 1.38
C LEU A 32 1.81 3.71 2.25
N VAL A 33 1.88 3.46 3.53
CA VAL A 33 0.80 3.77 4.48
C VAL A 33 1.16 4.91 5.40
N GLY A 34 0.17 5.66 5.84
CA GLY A 34 0.34 6.72 6.82
C GLY A 34 -0.83 7.69 6.86
N PRO A 35 -0.99 8.46 7.94
CA PRO A 35 -2.06 9.42 8.09
C PRO A 35 -1.98 10.54 7.03
N ASN A 36 -3.05 11.31 6.94
CA ASN A 36 -3.04 12.52 6.11
C ASN A 36 -1.97 13.50 6.63
N GLY A 37 -1.19 14.06 5.72
CA GLY A 37 -0.07 14.93 6.07
C GLY A 37 1.24 14.19 6.43
N ALA A 38 1.29 12.85 6.42
CA ALA A 38 2.52 12.10 6.68
C ALA A 38 3.65 12.34 5.66
N GLY A 39 3.30 12.83 4.45
CA GLY A 39 4.24 13.09 3.36
C GLY A 39 4.12 12.14 2.16
N LYS A 40 3.15 11.20 2.14
CA LYS A 40 2.96 10.19 1.09
C LYS A 40 2.91 10.79 -0.31
N SER A 41 1.98 11.70 -0.58
CA SER A 41 1.84 12.33 -1.90
C SER A 41 3.05 13.19 -2.26
N THR A 42 3.74 13.78 -1.26
CA THR A 42 5.00 14.48 -1.50
C THR A 42 6.10 13.52 -1.95
N LEU A 43 6.25 12.38 -1.27
CA LEU A 43 7.19 11.33 -1.69
C LEU A 43 6.86 10.82 -3.10
N ILE A 44 5.59 10.52 -3.39
CA ILE A 44 5.13 10.07 -4.71
C ILE A 44 5.46 11.09 -5.80
N ARG A 45 5.29 12.38 -5.55
CA ARG A 45 5.64 13.43 -6.52
C ARG A 45 7.16 13.51 -6.78
N HIS A 46 8.00 13.12 -5.83
CA HIS A 46 9.43 12.96 -6.07
C HIS A 46 9.74 11.68 -6.85
N LEU A 47 9.10 10.55 -6.51
CA LEU A 47 9.23 9.27 -7.24
C LEU A 47 8.79 9.39 -8.70
N THR A 48 7.81 10.24 -9.00
CA THR A 48 7.36 10.53 -10.36
C THR A 48 8.19 11.60 -11.07
N GLY A 49 9.16 12.18 -10.36
CA GLY A 49 10.02 13.26 -10.90
C GLY A 49 9.25 14.54 -11.20
N VAL A 50 8.15 14.80 -10.48
CA VAL A 50 7.42 16.09 -10.49
C VAL A 50 8.15 17.08 -9.61
N TYR A 51 8.65 16.65 -8.45
CA TYR A 51 9.47 17.49 -7.58
C TYR A 51 10.93 17.08 -7.64
N LYS A 52 11.80 18.08 -7.53
CA LYS A 52 13.23 17.88 -7.28
C LYS A 52 13.49 17.83 -5.78
N ALA A 53 14.30 16.86 -5.35
CA ALA A 53 14.76 16.77 -3.97
C ALA A 53 15.62 17.97 -3.59
N ASP A 54 15.57 18.38 -2.31
CA ASP A 54 16.49 19.38 -1.78
C ASP A 54 17.80 18.70 -1.36
N GLU A 55 17.71 17.48 -0.77
CA GLU A 55 18.82 16.60 -0.44
C GLU A 55 18.43 15.14 -0.70
N GLY A 56 19.44 14.28 -0.86
CA GLY A 56 19.24 12.87 -1.14
C GLY A 56 19.00 12.56 -2.59
N GLU A 57 18.70 11.30 -2.88
CA GLU A 57 18.51 10.84 -4.26
C GLU A 57 17.39 9.79 -4.36
N ILE A 58 16.84 9.68 -5.57
CA ILE A 58 15.89 8.66 -5.97
C ILE A 58 16.38 7.98 -7.22
N LEU A 59 16.54 6.67 -7.14
CA LEU A 59 16.92 5.84 -8.26
C LEU A 59 15.80 4.86 -8.60
N ILE A 60 15.51 4.73 -9.90
CA ILE A 60 14.62 3.72 -10.45
C ILE A 60 15.42 2.88 -11.44
N ASP A 61 15.53 1.58 -11.18
CA ASP A 61 16.44 0.67 -11.87
C ASP A 61 17.90 1.19 -11.93
N GLY A 62 18.35 1.86 -10.86
CA GLY A 62 19.69 2.42 -10.74
C GLY A 62 19.91 3.75 -11.45
N GLU A 63 18.88 4.34 -12.07
CA GLU A 63 18.96 5.62 -12.76
C GLU A 63 18.19 6.73 -12.00
N PRO A 64 18.71 7.97 -11.92
CA PRO A 64 18.00 9.09 -11.32
C PRO A 64 16.67 9.37 -12.03
N VAL A 65 15.60 9.61 -11.27
CA VAL A 65 14.24 9.78 -11.83
C VAL A 65 13.98 11.20 -12.36
N PHE A 66 14.60 12.22 -11.72
CA PHE A 66 14.31 13.62 -12.06
C PHE A 66 14.78 13.93 -13.50
N GLU A 67 13.86 14.48 -14.32
CA GLU A 67 14.06 14.79 -15.74
C GLU A 67 14.49 13.60 -16.63
N ASN A 68 14.39 12.36 -16.14
CA ASN A 68 14.74 11.17 -16.90
C ASN A 68 13.56 10.68 -17.76
N ARG A 69 13.60 10.97 -19.06
CA ARG A 69 12.55 10.57 -20.01
C ARG A 69 12.45 9.05 -20.18
N ASN A 70 13.57 8.33 -20.07
CA ASN A 70 13.58 6.88 -20.23
C ASN A 70 12.81 6.18 -19.10
N ILE A 71 13.01 6.63 -17.86
CA ILE A 71 12.26 6.15 -16.71
C ILE A 71 10.78 6.53 -16.85
N LYS A 72 10.47 7.78 -17.18
CA LYS A 72 9.08 8.26 -17.30
C LYS A 72 8.26 7.52 -18.37
N ARG A 73 8.87 7.03 -19.44
CA ARG A 73 8.21 6.21 -20.45
C ARG A 73 7.85 4.81 -19.99
N ARG A 74 8.50 4.30 -18.95
CA ARG A 74 8.27 2.99 -18.35
C ARG A 74 7.46 3.06 -17.06
N MET A 75 7.05 4.26 -16.66
CA MET A 75 6.29 4.53 -15.44
C MET A 75 4.91 5.08 -15.79
N ALA A 76 3.87 4.58 -15.11
CA ALA A 76 2.56 5.21 -15.10
C ALA A 76 2.21 5.68 -13.69
N TYR A 77 1.48 6.78 -13.59
CA TYR A 77 1.09 7.38 -12.33
C TYR A 77 -0.40 7.75 -12.36
N ILE A 78 -1.12 7.31 -11.35
CA ILE A 78 -2.51 7.71 -11.11
C ILE A 78 -2.53 8.52 -9.82
N PRO A 79 -2.70 9.85 -9.90
CA PRO A 79 -2.83 10.70 -8.73
C PRO A 79 -4.21 10.55 -8.08
N ASP A 80 -4.33 10.93 -6.81
CA ASP A 80 -5.62 11.02 -6.12
C ASP A 80 -6.57 12.00 -6.83
N GLU A 81 -6.08 13.22 -7.13
CA GLU A 81 -6.81 14.19 -7.94
C GLU A 81 -6.52 13.97 -9.43
N LEU A 82 -7.49 13.40 -10.14
CA LEU A 82 -7.37 13.10 -11.56
C LEU A 82 -7.48 14.34 -12.43
N PHE A 83 -6.60 14.45 -13.40
CA PHE A 83 -6.64 15.51 -14.41
C PHE A 83 -6.97 14.93 -15.79
N TYR A 84 -8.01 15.49 -16.41
CA TYR A 84 -8.37 15.21 -17.80
C TYR A 84 -8.55 16.51 -18.57
N PHE A 85 -8.26 16.52 -19.87
CA PHE A 85 -8.56 17.67 -20.71
C PHE A 85 -10.08 17.97 -20.68
N MET A 86 -10.43 19.24 -20.80
CA MET A 86 -11.78 19.71 -20.47
C MET A 86 -12.91 18.99 -21.22
N GLN A 87 -12.72 18.67 -22.47
CA GLN A 87 -13.73 18.02 -23.33
C GLN A 87 -13.37 16.57 -23.68
N ALA A 88 -12.24 16.06 -23.18
CA ALA A 88 -11.76 14.75 -23.59
C ALA A 88 -12.71 13.62 -23.21
N ASP A 89 -12.95 12.75 -24.15
CA ASP A 89 -13.51 11.42 -23.96
C ASP A 89 -12.39 10.37 -23.77
N THR A 90 -12.78 9.13 -23.48
CA THR A 90 -11.82 8.05 -23.25
C THR A 90 -10.98 7.74 -24.51
N MET A 91 -11.56 7.89 -25.70
CA MET A 91 -10.86 7.64 -26.96
C MET A 91 -9.83 8.73 -27.27
N GLU A 92 -10.09 9.98 -26.91
CA GLU A 92 -9.12 11.07 -27.05
C GLU A 92 -7.97 10.91 -26.07
N MET A 93 -8.27 10.54 -24.81
CA MET A 93 -7.21 10.23 -23.85
C MET A 93 -6.39 9.02 -24.29
N LYS A 94 -7.01 7.97 -24.87
CA LYS A 94 -6.29 6.84 -25.46
C LYS A 94 -5.27 7.33 -26.49
N ARG A 95 -5.69 8.15 -27.48
CA ARG A 95 -4.78 8.69 -28.51
C ARG A 95 -3.64 9.49 -27.91
N PHE A 96 -3.92 10.27 -26.85
CA PHE A 96 -2.90 11.04 -26.14
C PHE A 96 -1.87 10.11 -25.49
N TYR A 97 -2.31 9.06 -24.78
CA TYR A 97 -1.41 8.10 -24.13
C TYR A 97 -0.61 7.29 -25.15
N GLU A 98 -1.20 6.86 -26.27
CA GLU A 98 -0.48 6.22 -27.39
C GLU A 98 0.66 7.08 -27.95
N GLY A 99 0.47 8.40 -27.98
CA GLY A 99 1.51 9.34 -28.43
C GLY A 99 2.67 9.50 -27.44
N ILE A 100 2.46 9.23 -26.16
CA ILE A 100 3.46 9.43 -25.10
C ILE A 100 4.15 8.12 -24.73
N TYR A 101 3.40 7.01 -24.64
CA TYR A 101 3.90 5.70 -24.21
C TYR A 101 4.16 4.79 -25.41
N PRO A 102 5.45 4.53 -25.76
CA PRO A 102 5.79 3.73 -26.94
C PRO A 102 5.25 2.30 -26.92
N GLN A 103 5.02 1.77 -25.72
CA GLN A 103 4.54 0.42 -25.48
C GLN A 103 3.02 0.32 -25.19
N PHE A 104 2.27 1.38 -25.48
CA PHE A 104 0.83 1.39 -25.27
C PHE A 104 0.15 0.26 -26.08
N ASP A 105 -0.58 -0.61 -25.37
CA ASP A 105 -1.24 -1.76 -25.95
C ASP A 105 -2.70 -1.43 -26.33
N SER A 106 -2.90 -1.06 -27.59
CA SER A 106 -4.24 -0.78 -28.12
C SER A 106 -5.15 -1.99 -28.17
N LYS A 107 -4.61 -3.22 -28.31
CA LYS A 107 -5.45 -4.43 -28.27
C LYS A 107 -5.98 -4.66 -26.86
N LEU A 108 -5.10 -4.51 -25.86
CA LEU A 108 -5.50 -4.57 -24.46
C LEU A 108 -6.54 -3.51 -24.14
N PHE A 109 -6.40 -2.28 -24.68
CA PHE A 109 -7.38 -1.21 -24.46
C PHE A 109 -8.80 -1.64 -24.82
N TYR A 110 -8.99 -2.24 -25.99
CA TYR A 110 -10.32 -2.72 -26.41
C TYR A 110 -10.79 -3.94 -25.60
N LYS A 111 -9.89 -4.83 -25.22
CA LYS A 111 -10.23 -5.96 -24.33
C LYS A 111 -10.65 -5.48 -22.94
N MET A 112 -9.98 -4.47 -22.39
CA MET A 112 -10.31 -3.88 -21.09
C MET A 112 -11.68 -3.20 -21.06
N GLN A 113 -12.25 -2.83 -22.20
CA GLN A 113 -13.60 -2.28 -22.27
C GLN A 113 -14.66 -3.26 -21.72
N GLU A 114 -14.42 -4.56 -21.82
CA GLU A 114 -15.31 -5.59 -21.28
C GLU A 114 -15.33 -5.59 -19.74
N PHE A 115 -14.26 -5.13 -19.11
CA PHE A 115 -14.16 -4.99 -17.65
C PHE A 115 -14.84 -3.72 -17.12
N PHE A 116 -15.05 -2.73 -17.99
CA PHE A 116 -15.69 -1.45 -17.64
C PHE A 116 -16.93 -1.17 -18.48
N PRO A 117 -17.95 -2.06 -18.50
CA PRO A 117 -19.08 -2.00 -19.42
C PRO A 117 -19.98 -0.77 -19.22
N THR A 118 -19.92 -0.13 -18.06
CA THR A 118 -20.72 1.05 -17.73
C THR A 118 -20.12 2.35 -18.27
N ILE A 119 -18.87 2.32 -18.78
CA ILE A 119 -18.20 3.49 -19.30
C ILE A 119 -18.51 3.66 -20.79
N ASP A 120 -19.27 4.70 -21.11
CA ASP A 120 -19.40 5.16 -22.49
C ASP A 120 -18.12 5.91 -22.90
N VAL A 121 -17.32 5.27 -23.78
CA VAL A 121 -16.01 5.76 -24.22
C VAL A 121 -16.07 7.07 -25.00
N LYS A 122 -17.26 7.46 -25.51
CA LYS A 122 -17.49 8.72 -26.25
C LYS A 122 -18.00 9.83 -25.34
N ARG A 123 -18.36 9.51 -24.09
CA ARG A 123 -18.80 10.51 -23.15
C ARG A 123 -17.60 11.26 -22.57
N THR A 124 -17.72 12.60 -22.45
CA THR A 124 -16.72 13.43 -21.80
C THR A 124 -16.40 12.91 -20.40
N ILE A 125 -15.14 12.60 -20.11
CA ILE A 125 -14.72 11.96 -18.86
C ILE A 125 -15.13 12.78 -17.63
N ARG A 126 -15.03 14.09 -17.69
CA ARG A 126 -15.43 14.99 -16.56
C ARG A 126 -16.93 14.91 -16.21
N ARG A 127 -17.76 14.36 -17.07
CA ARG A 127 -19.20 14.13 -16.82
C ARG A 127 -19.48 12.73 -16.23
N LEU A 128 -18.47 11.89 -16.11
CA LEU A 128 -18.54 10.61 -15.40
C LEU A 128 -18.49 10.82 -13.88
N SER A 129 -19.00 9.87 -13.11
CA SER A 129 -18.78 9.87 -11.65
C SER A 129 -17.29 9.81 -11.30
N LYS A 130 -16.90 10.25 -10.12
CA LYS A 130 -15.49 10.17 -9.68
C LYS A 130 -14.95 8.73 -9.76
N GLY A 131 -15.73 7.74 -9.33
CA GLY A 131 -15.35 6.32 -9.45
C GLY A 131 -15.13 5.89 -10.90
N MET A 132 -16.02 6.27 -11.85
CA MET A 132 -15.83 5.98 -13.27
C MET A 132 -14.61 6.70 -13.85
N GLN A 133 -14.31 7.92 -13.39
CA GLN A 133 -13.10 8.63 -13.81
C GLN A 133 -11.84 7.89 -13.33
N LYS A 134 -11.83 7.37 -12.09
CA LYS A 134 -10.73 6.50 -11.58
C LYS A 134 -10.60 5.21 -12.42
N GLN A 135 -11.72 4.59 -12.81
CA GLN A 135 -11.70 3.42 -13.69
C GLN A 135 -11.06 3.74 -15.06
N VAL A 136 -11.38 4.88 -15.67
CA VAL A 136 -10.74 5.32 -16.94
C VAL A 136 -9.25 5.55 -16.75
N ALA A 137 -8.83 6.20 -15.66
CA ALA A 137 -7.41 6.41 -15.36
C ALA A 137 -6.66 5.09 -15.23
N PHE A 138 -7.24 4.13 -14.49
CA PHE A 138 -6.70 2.80 -14.31
C PHE A 138 -6.61 2.02 -15.63
N TRP A 139 -7.68 2.04 -16.43
CA TRP A 139 -7.73 1.43 -17.75
C TRP A 139 -6.59 1.93 -18.66
N LEU A 140 -6.44 3.25 -18.78
CA LEU A 140 -5.39 3.87 -19.59
C LEU A 140 -3.98 3.54 -19.05
N ALA A 141 -3.78 3.59 -17.74
CA ALA A 141 -2.48 3.33 -17.11
C ALA A 141 -2.00 1.88 -17.35
N ILE A 142 -2.88 0.89 -17.22
CA ILE A 142 -2.57 -0.52 -17.52
C ILE A 142 -2.21 -0.72 -18.98
N CYS A 143 -2.92 -0.04 -19.90
CA CYS A 143 -2.63 -0.12 -21.34
C CYS A 143 -1.27 0.51 -21.71
N CYS A 144 -0.70 1.38 -20.88
CA CYS A 144 0.66 1.89 -21.06
C CYS A 144 1.74 0.81 -20.87
N LYS A 145 1.37 -0.38 -20.36
CA LYS A 145 2.30 -1.48 -20.05
C LYS A 145 3.53 -1.02 -19.25
N PRO A 146 3.35 -0.29 -18.15
CA PRO A 146 4.47 0.25 -17.40
C PRO A 146 5.25 -0.86 -16.68
N ASP A 147 6.55 -0.64 -16.45
CA ASP A 147 7.36 -1.47 -15.55
C ASP A 147 7.11 -1.10 -14.08
N LEU A 148 6.77 0.18 -13.84
CA LEU A 148 6.42 0.73 -12.53
C LEU A 148 5.09 1.48 -12.62
N LEU A 149 4.12 1.04 -11.82
CA LEU A 149 2.83 1.73 -11.65
C LEU A 149 2.76 2.34 -10.26
N ILE A 150 2.58 3.65 -10.18
CA ILE A 150 2.40 4.39 -8.93
C ILE A 150 0.96 4.84 -8.81
N LEU A 151 0.34 4.56 -7.66
CA LEU A 151 -1.06 4.80 -7.37
C LEU A 151 -1.19 5.60 -6.07
N ASP A 152 -1.77 6.80 -6.15
CA ASP A 152 -2.01 7.64 -4.96
C ASP A 152 -3.49 7.55 -4.58
N GLU A 153 -3.81 6.89 -3.46
CA GLU A 153 -5.16 6.63 -2.94
C GLU A 153 -6.14 6.09 -4.03
N PRO A 154 -5.78 5.01 -4.75
CA PRO A 154 -6.46 4.63 -6.00
C PRO A 154 -7.87 4.09 -5.80
N VAL A 155 -8.15 3.50 -4.65
CA VAL A 155 -9.41 2.78 -4.38
C VAL A 155 -10.44 3.62 -3.63
N ASP A 156 -10.07 4.83 -3.21
CA ASP A 156 -10.99 5.75 -2.57
C ASP A 156 -12.16 6.12 -3.49
N GLY A 157 -13.38 6.01 -2.94
CA GLY A 157 -14.61 6.30 -3.67
C GLY A 157 -15.02 5.24 -4.70
N LEU A 158 -14.36 4.08 -4.75
CA LEU A 158 -14.78 2.92 -5.52
C LEU A 158 -15.67 1.99 -4.67
N ASP A 159 -16.67 1.39 -5.31
CA ASP A 159 -17.45 0.32 -4.68
C ASP A 159 -16.60 -0.95 -4.49
N PRO A 160 -16.99 -1.84 -3.54
CA PRO A 160 -16.20 -3.03 -3.22
C PRO A 160 -15.97 -4.00 -4.38
N VAL A 161 -16.91 -4.09 -5.33
CA VAL A 161 -16.79 -4.98 -6.50
C VAL A 161 -15.71 -4.46 -7.44
N MET A 162 -15.76 -3.18 -7.73
CA MET A 162 -14.80 -2.50 -8.60
C MET A 162 -13.40 -2.49 -7.98
N ARG A 163 -13.30 -2.29 -6.68
CA ARG A 163 -12.04 -2.38 -5.93
C ARG A 163 -11.38 -3.75 -6.11
N ARG A 164 -12.13 -4.84 -5.89
CA ARG A 164 -11.62 -6.22 -6.10
C ARG A 164 -11.19 -6.48 -7.54
N GLN A 165 -11.94 -5.96 -8.51
CA GLN A 165 -11.60 -6.11 -9.92
C GLN A 165 -10.29 -5.42 -10.28
N ILE A 166 -10.07 -4.20 -9.80
CA ILE A 166 -8.81 -3.47 -9.99
C ILE A 166 -7.63 -4.24 -9.38
N TRP A 167 -7.77 -4.71 -8.14
CA TRP A 167 -6.72 -5.51 -7.51
C TRP A 167 -6.42 -6.81 -8.28
N SER A 168 -7.45 -7.51 -8.76
CA SER A 168 -7.27 -8.72 -9.57
C SER A 168 -6.47 -8.45 -10.85
N ILE A 169 -6.75 -7.33 -11.54
CA ILE A 169 -5.99 -6.93 -12.74
C ILE A 169 -4.54 -6.59 -12.39
N LEU A 170 -4.31 -5.86 -11.30
CA LEU A 170 -2.95 -5.52 -10.84
C LEU A 170 -2.14 -6.77 -10.51
N MET A 171 -2.70 -7.69 -9.71
CA MET A 171 -2.03 -8.94 -9.35
C MET A 171 -1.69 -9.77 -10.59
N ALA A 172 -2.58 -9.84 -11.59
CA ALA A 172 -2.31 -10.54 -12.84
C ALA A 172 -1.12 -9.91 -13.61
N GLU A 173 -1.09 -8.58 -13.74
CA GLU A 173 0.01 -7.86 -14.42
C GLU A 173 1.35 -8.01 -13.65
N VAL A 174 1.31 -8.02 -12.32
CA VAL A 174 2.49 -8.30 -11.48
C VAL A 174 2.99 -9.73 -11.71
N ALA A 175 2.10 -10.72 -11.64
CA ALA A 175 2.46 -12.12 -11.81
C ALA A 175 2.99 -12.43 -13.22
N GLU A 176 2.34 -11.91 -14.27
CA GLU A 176 2.68 -12.22 -15.66
C GLU A 176 3.92 -11.46 -16.16
N ARG A 177 4.07 -10.19 -15.80
CA ARG A 177 5.10 -9.29 -16.36
C ARG A 177 6.13 -8.81 -15.35
N LYS A 178 6.01 -9.16 -14.08
CA LYS A 178 6.81 -8.59 -12.98
C LYS A 178 6.73 -7.06 -12.94
N MET A 179 5.54 -6.51 -13.22
CA MET A 179 5.26 -5.10 -13.01
C MET A 179 5.43 -4.79 -11.54
N THR A 180 6.11 -3.70 -11.22
CA THR A 180 6.20 -3.21 -9.83
C THR A 180 5.08 -2.23 -9.58
N VAL A 181 4.42 -2.33 -8.43
CA VAL A 181 3.34 -1.44 -8.04
C VAL A 181 3.69 -0.76 -6.72
N LEU A 182 3.57 0.55 -6.66
CA LEU A 182 3.59 1.31 -5.42
C LEU A 182 2.21 1.92 -5.23
N VAL A 183 1.57 1.64 -4.12
CA VAL A 183 0.25 2.15 -3.79
C VAL A 183 0.27 2.87 -2.46
N SER A 184 -0.22 4.12 -2.41
CA SER A 184 -0.45 4.80 -1.14
C SER A 184 -1.87 4.56 -0.64
N SER A 185 -2.00 4.43 0.67
CA SER A 185 -3.29 4.42 1.36
C SER A 185 -3.16 4.99 2.77
N HIS A 186 -4.23 5.57 3.28
CA HIS A 186 -4.37 5.86 4.70
C HIS A 186 -5.04 4.72 5.47
N ASN A 187 -5.47 3.66 4.78
CA ASN A 187 -6.17 2.51 5.34
C ASN A 187 -5.35 1.22 5.15
N LEU A 188 -4.83 0.69 6.24
CA LEU A 188 -4.02 -0.54 6.26
C LEU A 188 -4.77 -1.77 5.75
N ARG A 189 -6.08 -1.88 6.06
CA ARG A 189 -6.91 -3.04 5.67
C ARG A 189 -6.99 -3.22 4.15
N GLU A 190 -6.89 -2.12 3.40
CA GLU A 190 -6.97 -2.17 1.94
C GLU A 190 -5.77 -2.87 1.30
N LEU A 191 -4.65 -2.89 2.01
CA LEU A 191 -3.36 -3.38 1.53
C LEU A 191 -3.00 -4.77 2.09
N GLU A 192 -3.69 -5.20 3.14
CA GLU A 192 -3.38 -6.41 3.90
C GLU A 192 -3.36 -7.69 3.05
N ASP A 193 -4.28 -7.80 2.08
CA ASP A 193 -4.40 -8.97 1.22
C ASP A 193 -3.67 -8.83 -0.13
N THR A 194 -3.02 -7.69 -0.38
CA THR A 194 -2.57 -7.36 -1.74
C THR A 194 -1.10 -6.98 -1.85
N CYS A 195 -0.48 -6.51 -0.77
CA CYS A 195 0.90 -6.06 -0.80
C CYS A 195 1.89 -7.15 -0.37
N ASP A 196 3.08 -7.13 -0.94
CA ASP A 196 4.22 -7.97 -0.52
C ASP A 196 4.99 -7.28 0.61
N HIS A 197 5.13 -5.95 0.50
CA HIS A 197 5.87 -5.11 1.46
C HIS A 197 5.04 -3.88 1.84
N VAL A 198 5.25 -3.40 3.05
CA VAL A 198 4.60 -2.19 3.57
C VAL A 198 5.65 -1.25 4.16
N GLY A 199 5.57 0.00 3.74
CA GLY A 199 6.30 1.12 4.32
C GLY A 199 5.35 2.05 5.05
N ILE A 200 5.64 2.32 6.32
CA ILE A 200 4.79 3.16 7.14
C ILE A 200 5.42 4.51 7.35
N MET A 201 4.71 5.50 6.85
CA MET A 201 5.19 6.87 6.81
C MET A 201 4.52 7.74 7.87
N HIS A 202 5.35 8.47 8.63
CA HIS A 202 4.90 9.44 9.61
C HIS A 202 5.87 10.62 9.69
N HIS A 203 5.35 11.85 9.79
CA HIS A 203 6.14 13.08 9.86
C HIS A 203 7.31 13.15 8.86
N GLY A 204 7.05 12.77 7.62
CA GLY A 204 8.03 12.85 6.53
C GLY A 204 9.14 11.79 6.59
N LYS A 205 8.97 10.71 7.36
CA LYS A 205 9.90 9.58 7.45
C LYS A 205 9.17 8.25 7.26
N ILE A 206 9.85 7.26 6.72
CA ILE A 206 9.42 5.87 6.82
C ILE A 206 9.92 5.32 8.15
N MET A 207 8.99 4.97 9.01
CA MET A 207 9.28 4.49 10.37
C MET A 207 9.51 2.99 10.40
N ILE A 208 8.76 2.25 9.58
CA ILE A 208 8.85 0.80 9.42
C ILE A 208 8.79 0.49 7.93
N GLU A 209 9.65 -0.43 7.50
CA GLU A 209 9.62 -1.05 6.18
C GLU A 209 9.84 -2.54 6.36
N ARG A 210 8.81 -3.36 6.04
CA ARG A 210 8.81 -4.82 6.26
C ARG A 210 8.01 -5.54 5.18
N SER A 211 8.35 -6.82 4.96
CA SER A 211 7.45 -7.71 4.24
C SER A 211 6.23 -8.04 5.09
N LEU A 212 5.08 -8.26 4.45
CA LEU A 212 3.87 -8.67 5.16
C LEU A 212 4.03 -10.04 5.83
N SER A 213 4.77 -10.94 5.19
CA SER A 213 5.09 -12.25 5.76
C SER A 213 5.89 -12.17 7.06
N ASP A 214 6.85 -11.24 7.15
CA ASP A 214 7.65 -11.04 8.36
C ASP A 214 6.82 -10.40 9.48
N LEU A 215 5.92 -9.47 9.13
CA LEU A 215 5.03 -8.84 10.10
C LEU A 215 4.03 -9.84 10.69
N GLN A 216 3.44 -10.70 9.85
CA GLN A 216 2.44 -11.68 10.29
C GLN A 216 3.06 -12.91 10.97
N GLY A 217 4.33 -13.22 10.71
CA GLY A 217 5.03 -14.41 11.22
C GLY A 217 5.55 -14.28 12.66
N ASN A 218 5.77 -13.08 13.16
CA ASN A 218 6.46 -12.84 14.44
C ASN A 218 5.53 -12.44 15.59
N ILE A 219 4.26 -12.13 15.32
CA ILE A 219 3.29 -11.73 16.36
C ILE A 219 2.00 -12.52 16.15
N SER A 220 1.45 -13.04 17.24
CA SER A 220 0.22 -13.81 17.22
C SER A 220 -0.78 -13.31 18.25
N LYS A 221 -2.07 -13.41 17.90
CA LYS A 221 -3.21 -13.16 18.78
C LYS A 221 -3.76 -14.49 19.24
N ILE A 222 -3.69 -14.74 20.52
CA ILE A 222 -4.17 -16.00 21.10
C ILE A 222 -5.34 -15.71 22.02
N GLN A 223 -6.45 -16.36 21.78
CA GLN A 223 -7.59 -16.39 22.70
C GLN A 223 -7.56 -17.65 23.52
N VAL A 224 -7.54 -17.52 24.83
CA VAL A 224 -7.49 -18.67 25.74
C VAL A 224 -8.47 -18.49 26.88
N ALA A 225 -9.21 -19.57 27.20
CA ALA A 225 -10.08 -19.63 28.36
C ALA A 225 -9.56 -20.69 29.32
N CYS A 226 -8.97 -20.28 30.44
CA CYS A 226 -8.45 -21.15 31.48
C CYS A 226 -9.40 -21.21 32.69
N GLN A 227 -9.55 -22.40 33.25
CA GLN A 227 -10.28 -22.59 34.54
C GLN A 227 -9.46 -22.09 35.73
N SER A 228 -8.14 -22.10 35.60
CA SER A 228 -7.15 -21.75 36.64
C SER A 228 -6.85 -20.24 36.76
N GLY A 229 -7.51 -19.39 35.97
CA GLY A 229 -7.28 -17.93 35.98
C GLY A 229 -6.39 -17.46 34.83
N VAL A 230 -5.46 -16.54 35.12
CA VAL A 230 -4.60 -15.92 34.10
C VAL A 230 -3.66 -16.95 33.47
N PRO A 231 -3.67 -17.13 32.12
CA PRO A 231 -2.75 -18.04 31.46
C PRO A 231 -1.31 -17.57 31.61
N LYS A 232 -0.38 -18.51 31.83
CA LYS A 232 1.04 -18.24 31.97
C LYS A 232 1.78 -18.73 30.74
N LEU A 233 2.56 -17.83 30.15
CA LEU A 233 3.54 -18.16 29.12
C LEU A 233 4.94 -18.12 29.74
N PRO A 234 5.88 -18.98 29.31
CA PRO A 234 7.29 -18.90 29.70
C PRO A 234 7.91 -17.55 29.34
N ASP A 235 9.00 -17.22 30.03
CA ASP A 235 9.75 -15.96 29.83
C ASP A 235 10.35 -15.80 28.42
N ASP A 236 10.39 -16.88 27.63
CA ASP A 236 10.81 -16.88 26.24
C ASP A 236 9.80 -16.18 25.29
N PHE A 237 8.58 -15.94 25.78
CA PHE A 237 7.54 -15.25 25.04
C PHE A 237 7.34 -13.83 25.56
N GLU A 238 7.52 -12.85 24.68
CA GLU A 238 7.20 -11.47 24.98
C GLU A 238 5.70 -11.21 24.80
N VAL A 239 4.97 -11.04 25.92
CA VAL A 239 3.55 -10.67 25.89
C VAL A 239 3.44 -9.16 25.71
N LEU A 240 3.11 -8.72 24.50
CA LEU A 240 2.97 -7.31 24.16
C LEU A 240 1.70 -6.69 24.73
N HIS A 241 0.61 -7.49 24.79
CA HIS A 241 -0.67 -7.04 25.33
C HIS A 241 -1.45 -8.20 25.90
N MET A 242 -2.20 -7.94 26.97
CA MET A 242 -3.15 -8.89 27.56
C MET A 242 -4.43 -8.15 27.92
N ALA A 243 -5.55 -8.67 27.43
CA ALA A 243 -6.88 -8.20 27.78
C ALA A 243 -7.77 -9.40 28.15
N ASN A 244 -8.85 -9.19 28.89
CA ASN A 244 -9.81 -10.23 29.18
C ASN A 244 -11.25 -9.77 28.99
N THR A 245 -12.09 -10.66 28.51
CA THR A 245 -13.53 -10.48 28.42
C THR A 245 -14.19 -11.70 29.11
N GLY A 246 -14.61 -11.47 30.35
CA GLY A 246 -15.12 -12.57 31.19
C GLY A 246 -14.01 -13.58 31.51
N ARG A 247 -14.13 -14.81 31.01
CA ARG A 247 -13.15 -15.90 31.21
C ARG A 247 -12.20 -16.11 30.04
N VAL A 248 -12.36 -15.34 28.96
CA VAL A 248 -11.52 -15.42 27.77
C VAL A 248 -10.45 -14.35 27.86
N TYR A 249 -9.18 -14.75 27.84
CA TYR A 249 -8.02 -13.89 27.75
C TYR A 249 -7.61 -13.77 26.29
N THR A 250 -7.33 -12.57 25.85
CA THR A 250 -6.72 -12.28 24.55
C THR A 250 -5.29 -11.84 24.80
N LEU A 251 -4.35 -12.63 24.31
CA LEU A 251 -2.91 -12.37 24.42
C LEU A 251 -2.37 -11.97 23.05
N ILE A 252 -1.59 -10.91 22.99
CA ILE A 252 -0.75 -10.59 21.84
C ILE A 252 0.68 -10.96 22.23
N VAL A 253 1.22 -11.91 21.49
CA VAL A 253 2.49 -12.55 21.85
C VAL A 253 3.46 -12.46 20.69
N LYS A 254 4.69 -12.06 20.98
CA LYS A 254 5.80 -12.11 20.03
C LYS A 254 6.50 -13.46 20.17
N GLY A 255 6.65 -14.17 19.05
CA GLY A 255 7.22 -15.52 19.00
C GLY A 255 6.43 -16.46 18.09
N ASP A 256 6.88 -17.72 17.98
CA ASP A 256 6.21 -18.73 17.15
C ASP A 256 4.80 -19.06 17.72
N PRO A 257 3.74 -18.79 16.96
CA PRO A 257 2.37 -19.06 17.41
C PRO A 257 2.10 -20.51 17.76
N LYS A 258 2.74 -21.46 17.08
CA LYS A 258 2.58 -22.90 17.34
C LYS A 258 3.23 -23.34 18.64
N GLU A 259 4.34 -22.73 19.02
CA GLU A 259 4.99 -23.00 20.29
C GLU A 259 4.19 -22.39 21.44
N ALA A 260 3.70 -21.16 21.29
CA ALA A 260 2.84 -20.52 22.28
C ALA A 260 1.55 -21.31 22.51
N GLU A 261 0.90 -21.81 21.46
CA GLU A 261 -0.29 -22.65 21.52
C GLU A 261 0.00 -23.96 22.29
N LYS A 262 1.10 -24.64 21.97
CA LYS A 262 1.50 -25.90 22.67
C LYS A 262 1.69 -25.67 24.16
N VAL A 263 2.32 -24.60 24.56
CA VAL A 263 2.55 -24.27 25.96
C VAL A 263 1.20 -24.03 26.66
N LEU A 264 0.32 -23.22 26.08
CA LEU A 264 -0.98 -22.92 26.66
C LEU A 264 -1.87 -24.16 26.77
N LEU A 265 -1.77 -25.12 25.85
CA LEU A 265 -2.49 -26.39 25.92
C LEU A 265 -2.07 -27.24 27.14
N THR A 266 -0.88 -27.07 27.70
CA THR A 266 -0.43 -27.79 28.89
C THR A 266 -1.19 -27.39 30.16
N GLU A 267 -1.82 -26.22 30.19
CA GLU A 267 -2.63 -25.73 31.30
C GLU A 267 -4.09 -26.23 31.28
N ASN A 268 -4.42 -27.15 30.39
CA ASN A 268 -5.77 -27.70 30.21
C ASN A 268 -6.84 -26.59 30.01
N PRO A 269 -6.67 -25.69 29.07
CA PRO A 269 -7.65 -24.65 28.81
C PRO A 269 -8.95 -25.23 28.23
N THR A 270 -10.04 -24.50 28.41
CA THR A 270 -11.32 -24.86 27.78
C THR A 270 -11.30 -24.55 26.28
N ILE A 271 -10.60 -23.48 25.90
CA ILE A 271 -10.46 -23.04 24.52
C ILE A 271 -9.05 -22.45 24.37
N VAL A 272 -8.36 -22.80 23.29
CA VAL A 272 -7.20 -22.08 22.76
C VAL A 272 -7.44 -21.88 21.28
N ASP A 273 -7.38 -20.66 20.82
CA ASP A 273 -7.55 -20.31 19.41
C ASP A 273 -6.48 -19.27 19.01
N VAL A 274 -5.73 -19.59 17.96
CA VAL A 274 -4.72 -18.69 17.38
C VAL A 274 -5.34 -17.95 16.21
N LEU A 275 -5.50 -16.65 16.35
CA LEU A 275 -6.10 -15.79 15.37
C LEU A 275 -5.03 -14.99 14.63
N PRO A 276 -5.19 -14.75 13.32
CA PRO A 276 -4.34 -13.82 12.61
C PRO A 276 -4.54 -12.40 13.16
N LEU A 277 -3.45 -11.66 13.31
CA LEU A 277 -3.50 -10.23 13.58
C LEU A 277 -3.75 -9.49 12.28
N THR A 278 -4.60 -8.46 12.35
CA THR A 278 -4.69 -7.48 11.28
C THR A 278 -3.43 -6.63 11.24
N LEU A 279 -3.12 -6.04 10.08
CA LEU A 279 -2.01 -5.10 9.98
C LEU A 279 -2.14 -3.92 10.95
N GLU A 280 -3.36 -3.46 11.20
CA GLU A 280 -3.65 -2.42 12.20
C GLU A 280 -3.24 -2.86 13.61
N GLU A 281 -3.60 -4.09 13.99
CA GLU A 281 -3.24 -4.64 15.31
C GLU A 281 -1.72 -4.83 15.43
N ILE A 282 -1.06 -5.41 14.43
CA ILE A 282 0.41 -5.55 14.41
C ILE A 282 1.06 -4.19 14.62
N PHE A 283 0.53 -3.19 13.95
CA PHE A 283 0.99 -1.83 13.99
C PHE A 283 0.90 -1.20 15.39
N ILE A 284 -0.27 -1.34 16.01
CA ILE A 284 -0.52 -0.84 17.37
C ILE A 284 0.47 -1.47 18.36
N TYR A 285 0.73 -2.76 18.22
CA TYR A 285 1.53 -3.49 19.19
C TYR A 285 3.04 -3.41 18.92
N GLU A 286 3.50 -3.30 17.69
CA GLU A 286 4.92 -3.08 17.38
C GLU A 286 5.36 -1.63 17.63
N LEU A 287 4.49 -0.65 17.35
CA LEU A 287 4.79 0.77 17.54
C LEU A 287 4.38 1.32 18.90
N GLY A 288 3.47 0.67 19.61
CA GLY A 288 3.02 1.09 20.94
C GLY A 288 4.13 1.17 22.01
N GLY A 289 5.35 0.70 21.70
CA GLY A 289 6.56 0.88 22.49
C GLY A 289 7.39 2.12 22.14
N VAL A 290 7.04 2.86 21.08
CA VAL A 290 7.74 4.08 20.65
C VAL A 290 6.74 5.21 20.68
N ASP A 291 6.67 5.99 21.77
CA ASP A 291 5.95 7.27 22.00
C ASP A 291 4.97 7.77 20.91
N TYR A 292 4.17 6.88 20.34
CA TYR A 292 3.17 7.21 19.33
C TYR A 292 1.78 7.25 19.97
N GLU A 293 1.13 8.39 19.91
CA GLU A 293 -0.31 8.43 20.10
C GLU A 293 -0.95 7.70 18.91
N VAL A 294 -1.17 6.39 19.10
CA VAL A 294 -1.80 5.46 18.15
C VAL A 294 -3.13 6.02 17.59
N LYS A 295 -3.76 6.97 18.30
CA LYS A 295 -4.97 7.66 17.87
C LYS A 295 -4.81 8.44 16.57
N ASP A 296 -3.63 8.98 16.25
CA ASP A 296 -3.40 9.81 15.06
C ASP A 296 -3.20 8.99 13.77
N ILE A 297 -3.04 7.67 13.90
CA ILE A 297 -2.82 6.76 12.76
C ILE A 297 -4.12 6.04 12.37
N LEU A 298 -5.06 5.86 13.31
CA LEU A 298 -6.25 5.02 13.14
C LEU A 298 -7.59 5.80 13.09
N LEU A 299 -7.57 7.10 13.26
CA LEU A 299 -8.73 7.99 13.14
C LEU A 299 -8.53 8.98 11.99
#